data_30c76d5f6eeb7daf254a1cd14f62f7b4
#
_entry.id   30c76d5f6eeb7daf254a1cd14f62f7b4
#
_cell.length_a   1.000
_cell.length_b   1.000
_cell.length_c   1.000
_cell.angle_alpha   90.00
_cell.angle_beta   90.00
_cell.angle_gamma   90.00
#
_symmetry.space_group_name_H-M   'P 1'
#
loop_
_entity.id
_entity.type
_entity.pdbx_description
1 polymer ?
#
loop_
_entity_poly.entity_id
_entity_poly.type
_entity_poly.pdbx_seq_one_letter_code
_entity_poly.pdbx_strand_id
1 'polypeptide(L)'
;GVQFGLHPAMRSLQQRFNAGQATMVTNVGPLVEPTTRGAMEAETVTLPLGLFSHSDQILSWQTATPANRAGTGFGGRLIDALPGSNTGLTLAGNISLSGNNAFQAGAATGSYAISANRGVQSISGFDNDLFKRSFESLMVDASASTLQTVYRNKIQSAIDAGDVFSSALSQATAISTPFAEDSFSSAMKRIAELASVHEQLGVSRQTFFVTFGGWDHHEDTLGQQATMLPALDAGLGQFQTALDELGLSNQVTTFTISDFGRTLTSNGKGSDHSWGGNAMVMGGAVQGGQLYGHFPEQVEDNPLDVGRGRFLPSTATDAMYAEVSRWMGVAPESLESVLPNWSSFEGSAQGAGLTGMLMG
;
A
#
# COMPACT_ATOMS: atom_id res chain seq x y z
N GLY A 1 -18.92 16.23 -20.98
CA GLY A 1 -17.93 15.46 -20.23
C GLY A 1 -18.35 14.00 -20.12
N VAL A 2 -17.41 13.10 -19.96
CA VAL A 2 -17.68 11.67 -19.73
C VAL A 2 -18.19 11.52 -18.30
N GLN A 3 -19.29 10.79 -18.11
CA GLN A 3 -19.81 10.47 -16.79
C GLN A 3 -19.26 9.11 -16.33
N PHE A 4 -18.76 9.06 -15.12
CA PHE A 4 -18.32 7.83 -14.46
C PHE A 4 -19.27 7.49 -13.31
N GLY A 5 -19.57 6.22 -13.14
CA GLY A 5 -20.36 5.71 -12.03
C GLY A 5 -19.49 4.86 -11.10
N LEU A 6 -19.62 5.05 -9.79
CA LEU A 6 -19.14 4.11 -8.79
C LEU A 6 -20.23 3.06 -8.53
N HIS A 7 -19.81 1.87 -8.10
CA HIS A 7 -20.78 0.86 -7.66
C HIS A 7 -21.68 1.43 -6.55
N PRO A 8 -23.00 1.18 -6.57
CA PRO A 8 -23.96 1.79 -5.63
C PRO A 8 -23.66 1.55 -4.15
N ALA A 9 -22.89 0.52 -3.82
CA ALA A 9 -22.45 0.25 -2.46
C ALA A 9 -21.31 1.18 -1.98
N MET A 10 -20.61 1.89 -2.88
CA MET A 10 -19.44 2.71 -2.55
C MET A 10 -19.83 4.16 -2.27
N ARG A 11 -20.71 4.36 -1.29
CA ARG A 11 -21.30 5.67 -0.96
C ARG A 11 -20.32 6.59 -0.23
N SER A 12 -19.52 6.04 0.67
CA SER A 12 -18.53 6.82 1.41
C SER A 12 -17.45 7.33 0.48
N LEU A 13 -16.95 6.49 -0.43
CA LEU A 13 -16.00 6.92 -1.45
C LEU A 13 -16.60 7.98 -2.37
N GLN A 14 -17.86 7.83 -2.79
CA GLN A 14 -18.55 8.83 -3.61
C GLN A 14 -18.65 10.19 -2.90
N GLN A 15 -18.99 10.18 -1.61
CA GLN A 15 -19.06 11.39 -0.80
C GLN A 15 -17.70 12.08 -0.70
N ARG A 16 -16.64 11.32 -0.42
CA ARG A 16 -15.27 11.83 -0.35
C ARG A 16 -14.77 12.34 -1.70
N PHE A 17 -15.12 11.65 -2.79
CA PHE A 17 -14.84 12.13 -4.15
C PHE A 17 -15.52 13.49 -4.42
N ASN A 18 -16.80 13.61 -4.13
CA ASN A 18 -17.55 14.86 -4.32
C ASN A 18 -17.07 16.01 -3.42
N ALA A 19 -16.47 15.66 -2.26
CA ALA A 19 -15.85 16.62 -1.35
C ALA A 19 -14.41 16.99 -1.73
N GLY A 20 -13.86 16.43 -2.82
CA GLY A 20 -12.49 16.68 -3.25
C GLY A 20 -11.42 15.95 -2.43
N GLN A 21 -11.80 14.95 -1.62
CA GLN A 21 -10.92 14.18 -0.72
C GLN A 21 -10.62 12.77 -1.22
N ALA A 22 -11.09 12.42 -2.41
CA ALA A 22 -10.79 11.14 -3.04
C ALA A 22 -10.69 11.28 -4.55
N THR A 23 -9.92 10.41 -5.16
CA THR A 23 -9.76 10.27 -6.61
C THR A 23 -9.54 8.82 -7.01
N MET A 24 -9.58 8.59 -8.33
CA MET A 24 -9.15 7.33 -8.94
C MET A 24 -7.99 7.62 -9.88
N VAL A 25 -6.91 6.85 -9.74
CA VAL A 25 -5.85 6.75 -10.76
C VAL A 25 -6.24 5.63 -11.71
N THR A 26 -6.45 5.98 -12.96
CA THR A 26 -7.08 5.10 -13.95
C THR A 26 -6.04 4.38 -14.82
N ASN A 27 -6.36 3.15 -15.17
CA ASN A 27 -5.55 2.27 -16.01
C ASN A 27 -4.06 2.30 -15.61
N VAL A 28 -3.81 2.15 -14.31
CA VAL A 28 -2.48 2.11 -13.71
C VAL A 28 -2.00 0.67 -13.59
N GLY A 29 -0.71 0.45 -13.82
CA GLY A 29 -0.11 -0.88 -13.66
C GLY A 29 1.41 -0.85 -13.75
N PRO A 30 2.07 -1.95 -13.36
CA PRO A 30 3.52 -2.07 -13.43
C PRO A 30 4.01 -2.04 -14.88
N LEU A 31 4.99 -1.22 -15.15
CA LEU A 31 5.72 -1.09 -16.41
C LEU A 31 7.21 -1.02 -16.09
N VAL A 32 8.06 -1.61 -16.94
CA VAL A 32 9.52 -1.50 -16.82
C VAL A 32 10.01 -0.19 -17.47
N GLU A 33 9.40 0.16 -18.57
CA GLU A 33 9.69 1.34 -19.39
C GLU A 33 8.43 1.76 -20.16
N PRO A 34 8.38 2.96 -20.72
CA PRO A 34 7.25 3.39 -21.54
C PRO A 34 6.96 2.42 -22.68
N THR A 35 5.76 1.86 -22.68
CA THR A 35 5.40 0.75 -23.54
C THR A 35 4.16 1.07 -24.37
N THR A 36 4.17 0.67 -25.63
CA THR A 36 3.01 0.65 -26.51
C THR A 36 2.68 -0.77 -26.94
N ARG A 37 1.45 -1.02 -27.39
CA ARG A 37 1.05 -2.32 -27.94
C ARG A 37 1.98 -2.76 -29.10
N GLY A 38 2.27 -1.83 -30.02
CA GLY A 38 3.16 -2.13 -31.16
C GLY A 38 4.59 -2.48 -30.73
N ALA A 39 5.14 -1.80 -29.72
CA ALA A 39 6.47 -2.10 -29.18
C ALA A 39 6.48 -3.46 -28.46
N MET A 40 5.41 -3.81 -27.76
CA MET A 40 5.24 -5.13 -27.13
C MET A 40 5.14 -6.23 -28.19
N GLU A 41 4.31 -6.06 -29.22
CA GLU A 41 4.14 -7.01 -30.32
C GLU A 41 5.43 -7.19 -31.13
N ALA A 42 6.26 -6.15 -31.25
CA ALA A 42 7.56 -6.17 -31.91
C ALA A 42 8.70 -6.68 -31.00
N GLU A 43 8.42 -6.98 -29.74
CA GLU A 43 9.41 -7.42 -28.73
C GLU A 43 10.58 -6.44 -28.54
N THR A 44 10.31 -5.12 -28.67
CA THR A 44 11.32 -4.07 -28.56
C THR A 44 11.40 -3.41 -27.19
N VAL A 45 10.55 -3.84 -26.26
CA VAL A 45 10.47 -3.33 -24.87
C VAL A 45 10.54 -4.47 -23.87
N THR A 46 11.05 -4.17 -22.68
CA THR A 46 11.08 -5.12 -21.57
C THR A 46 9.73 -5.14 -20.86
N LEU A 47 9.16 -6.31 -20.72
CA LEU A 47 7.88 -6.49 -20.01
C LEU A 47 8.11 -6.87 -18.54
N PRO A 48 7.15 -6.57 -17.65
CA PRO A 48 7.15 -7.07 -16.28
C PRO A 48 7.24 -8.59 -16.22
N LEU A 49 7.97 -9.10 -15.24
CA LEU A 49 8.03 -10.55 -14.99
C LEU A 49 6.65 -11.09 -14.65
N GLY A 50 6.34 -12.26 -15.21
CA GLY A 50 5.15 -13.01 -14.86
C GLY A 50 3.85 -12.24 -15.01
N LEU A 51 3.66 -11.50 -16.11
CA LEU A 51 2.38 -10.85 -16.41
C LEU A 51 1.24 -11.85 -16.23
N PHE A 52 0.17 -11.41 -15.55
CA PHE A 52 -1.02 -12.20 -15.23
C PHE A 52 -0.83 -13.28 -14.15
N SER A 53 0.36 -13.38 -13.54
CA SER A 53 0.62 -14.21 -12.36
C SER A 53 0.44 -13.39 -11.08
N HIS A 54 -0.35 -13.87 -10.13
CA HIS A 54 -0.54 -13.17 -8.84
C HIS A 54 0.78 -12.89 -8.13
N SER A 55 1.61 -13.91 -7.93
CA SER A 55 2.85 -13.77 -7.15
C SER A 55 3.81 -12.75 -7.74
N ASP A 56 3.97 -12.74 -9.07
CA ASP A 56 4.90 -11.82 -9.73
C ASP A 56 4.32 -10.41 -9.81
N GLN A 57 3.02 -10.26 -10.04
CA GLN A 57 2.36 -8.94 -10.09
C GLN A 57 2.23 -8.31 -8.70
N ILE A 58 1.94 -9.09 -7.64
CA ILE A 58 2.02 -8.62 -6.25
C ILE A 58 3.40 -8.04 -5.97
N LEU A 59 4.46 -8.78 -6.33
CA LEU A 59 5.83 -8.28 -6.14
C LEU A 59 6.10 -7.02 -6.97
N SER A 60 5.68 -6.99 -8.23
CA SER A 60 5.85 -5.83 -9.11
C SER A 60 5.23 -4.56 -8.51
N TRP A 61 4.00 -4.66 -7.99
CA TRP A 61 3.33 -3.56 -7.31
C TRP A 61 4.02 -3.17 -6.00
N GLN A 62 4.37 -4.15 -5.17
CA GLN A 62 4.96 -3.88 -3.87
C GLN A 62 6.39 -3.37 -3.95
N THR A 63 7.13 -3.76 -4.97
CA THR A 63 8.54 -3.37 -5.10
C THR A 63 8.80 -2.22 -6.07
N ALA A 64 7.87 -1.89 -6.98
CA ALA A 64 8.12 -0.97 -8.10
C ALA A 64 9.39 -1.33 -8.89
N THR A 65 9.67 -2.64 -9.03
CA THR A 65 10.80 -3.17 -9.80
C THR A 65 10.34 -4.36 -10.65
N PRO A 66 9.45 -4.12 -11.63
CA PRO A 66 8.75 -5.19 -12.33
C PRO A 66 9.64 -6.04 -13.24
N ALA A 67 10.85 -5.60 -13.59
CA ALA A 67 11.80 -6.37 -14.39
C ALA A 67 12.53 -7.46 -13.61
N ASN A 68 12.52 -7.40 -12.27
CA ASN A 68 13.29 -8.33 -11.44
C ASN A 68 12.63 -8.55 -10.07
N ARG A 69 13.15 -9.52 -9.31
CA ARG A 69 12.70 -9.78 -7.94
C ARG A 69 13.63 -9.06 -6.96
N ALA A 70 13.31 -7.81 -6.65
CA ALA A 70 14.09 -7.02 -5.70
C ALA A 70 13.92 -7.52 -4.26
N GLY A 71 14.97 -7.33 -3.46
CA GLY A 71 14.95 -7.61 -2.03
C GLY A 71 14.31 -6.51 -1.17
N THR A 72 13.99 -5.34 -1.78
CA THR A 72 13.40 -4.19 -1.09
C THR A 72 12.11 -3.74 -1.78
N GLY A 73 11.18 -3.19 -1.00
CA GLY A 73 9.90 -2.68 -1.47
C GLY A 73 9.83 -1.16 -1.54
N PHE A 74 8.81 -0.65 -2.20
CA PHE A 74 8.59 0.79 -2.36
C PHE A 74 8.51 1.51 -1.00
N GLY A 75 7.63 1.05 -0.09
CA GLY A 75 7.45 1.68 1.22
C GLY A 75 8.70 1.62 2.08
N GLY A 76 9.45 0.49 2.02
CA GLY A 76 10.73 0.37 2.71
C GLY A 76 11.77 1.36 2.21
N ARG A 77 11.98 1.45 0.90
CA ARG A 77 12.90 2.44 0.30
C ARG A 77 12.45 3.89 0.54
N LEU A 78 11.13 4.13 0.56
CA LEU A 78 10.57 5.45 0.87
C LEU A 78 10.99 5.91 2.28
N ILE A 79 10.89 5.06 3.29
CA ILE A 79 11.32 5.39 4.65
C ILE A 79 12.86 5.46 4.74
N ASP A 80 13.60 4.58 4.05
CA ASP A 80 15.07 4.63 3.98
C ASP A 80 15.58 5.95 3.37
N ALA A 81 14.84 6.55 2.43
CA ALA A 81 15.19 7.83 1.79
C ALA A 81 14.92 9.06 2.69
N LEU A 82 14.26 8.88 3.84
CA LEU A 82 13.86 9.94 4.76
C LEU A 82 14.47 9.76 6.19
N PRO A 83 15.78 9.52 6.33
CA PRO A 83 16.39 9.11 7.60
C PRO A 83 16.28 10.19 8.71
N GLY A 84 16.16 11.47 8.33
CA GLY A 84 16.00 12.57 9.29
C GLY A 84 14.57 12.75 9.81
N SER A 85 13.60 12.06 9.25
CA SER A 85 12.18 12.24 9.59
C SER A 85 11.72 11.43 10.78
N ASN A 86 12.44 10.37 11.14
CA ASN A 86 12.11 9.47 12.22
C ASN A 86 13.28 9.36 13.20
N THR A 87 13.15 10.00 14.36
CA THR A 87 14.20 10.03 15.40
C THR A 87 13.96 9.02 16.51
N GLY A 88 12.79 8.40 16.54
CA GLY A 88 12.40 7.39 17.50
C GLY A 88 12.71 5.97 17.06
N LEU A 89 11.78 5.06 17.32
CA LEU A 89 11.93 3.65 17.00
C LEU A 89 11.96 3.42 15.48
N THR A 90 13.09 2.95 14.95
CA THR A 90 13.27 2.70 13.50
C THR A 90 12.19 1.81 12.89
N LEU A 91 11.71 0.81 13.65
CA LEU A 91 10.62 -0.09 13.21
C LEU A 91 9.25 0.60 13.13
N ALA A 92 9.06 1.74 13.79
CA ALA A 92 7.79 2.46 13.75
C ALA A 92 7.54 3.20 12.43
N GLY A 93 8.52 3.30 11.53
CA GLY A 93 8.37 3.87 10.19
C GLY A 93 7.55 2.99 9.25
N ASN A 94 7.58 1.66 9.43
CA ASN A 94 6.88 0.69 8.57
C ASN A 94 6.06 -0.27 9.43
N ILE A 95 4.74 -0.12 9.47
CA ILE A 95 3.84 -0.91 10.30
C ILE A 95 2.88 -1.72 9.42
N SER A 96 2.85 -3.04 9.63
CA SER A 96 1.96 -3.95 8.90
C SER A 96 0.86 -4.50 9.80
N LEU A 97 -0.38 -4.48 9.32
CA LEU A 97 -1.54 -5.15 9.93
C LEU A 97 -1.82 -6.51 9.26
N SER A 98 -0.98 -6.92 8.29
CA SER A 98 -1.15 -8.14 7.50
C SER A 98 0.10 -9.01 7.46
N GLY A 99 0.93 -8.95 8.52
CA GLY A 99 2.16 -9.72 8.60
C GLY A 99 3.27 -9.19 7.68
N ASN A 100 4.23 -10.04 7.33
CA ASN A 100 5.35 -9.66 6.48
C ASN A 100 4.89 -9.43 5.03
N ASN A 101 5.40 -8.38 4.41
CA ASN A 101 5.12 -8.03 3.02
C ASN A 101 6.39 -7.47 2.35
N ALA A 102 6.45 -7.53 1.03
CA ALA A 102 7.57 -6.99 0.29
C ALA A 102 7.54 -5.45 0.23
N PHE A 103 6.36 -4.83 0.27
CA PHE A 103 6.18 -3.38 0.17
C PHE A 103 7.00 -2.60 1.20
N GLN A 104 7.06 -3.08 2.44
CA GLN A 104 7.72 -2.41 3.57
C GLN A 104 9.15 -2.92 3.85
N ALA A 105 9.69 -3.79 3.01
CA ALA A 105 11.06 -4.26 3.15
C ALA A 105 12.05 -3.17 2.70
N GLY A 106 12.74 -2.54 3.63
CA GLY A 106 13.82 -1.57 3.37
C GLY A 106 15.21 -2.22 3.41
N ALA A 107 16.22 -1.50 2.96
CA ALA A 107 17.61 -1.89 3.10
C ALA A 107 18.14 -1.61 4.54
N ALA A 108 17.75 -0.49 5.11
CA ALA A 108 18.08 -0.06 6.46
C ALA A 108 16.90 -0.26 7.43
N THR A 109 15.67 -0.04 6.98
CA THR A 109 14.46 -0.16 7.80
C THR A 109 13.76 -1.49 7.56
N GLY A 110 13.19 -2.05 8.61
CA GLY A 110 12.30 -3.22 8.56
C GLY A 110 10.85 -2.82 8.86
N SER A 111 9.93 -3.77 8.69
CA SER A 111 8.54 -3.59 9.11
C SER A 111 8.30 -4.22 10.47
N TYR A 112 7.35 -3.65 11.22
CA TYR A 112 6.81 -4.23 12.44
C TYR A 112 5.36 -4.68 12.21
N ALA A 113 5.08 -5.96 12.45
CA ALA A 113 3.76 -6.51 12.27
C ALA A 113 2.96 -6.44 13.58
N ILE A 114 1.78 -5.81 13.53
CA ILE A 114 0.85 -5.67 14.66
C ILE A 114 -0.47 -6.35 14.31
N SER A 115 -1.05 -7.05 15.26
CA SER A 115 -2.39 -7.63 15.08
C SER A 115 -3.46 -6.54 15.23
N ALA A 116 -4.40 -6.48 14.27
CA ALA A 116 -5.54 -5.56 14.33
C ALA A 116 -6.36 -5.76 15.62
N ASN A 117 -6.68 -7.01 15.96
CA ASN A 117 -7.58 -7.35 17.08
C ASN A 117 -6.86 -7.55 18.41
N ARG A 118 -5.60 -8.01 18.38
CA ARG A 118 -4.82 -8.33 19.58
C ARG A 118 -3.78 -7.27 19.93
N GLY A 119 -3.62 -6.26 19.07
CA GLY A 119 -2.59 -5.24 19.24
C GLY A 119 -1.17 -5.82 19.13
N VAL A 120 -0.28 -5.26 19.91
CA VAL A 120 1.09 -5.74 20.04
C VAL A 120 1.09 -7.11 20.74
N GLN A 121 1.76 -8.09 20.11
CA GLN A 121 1.83 -9.43 20.67
C GLN A 121 3.15 -9.58 21.44
N SER A 122 3.04 -9.87 22.72
CA SER A 122 4.20 -10.31 23.52
C SER A 122 4.58 -11.74 23.18
N ILE A 123 5.79 -12.15 23.52
CA ILE A 123 6.21 -13.56 23.44
C ILE A 123 5.34 -14.36 24.41
N SER A 124 4.73 -15.43 23.91
CA SER A 124 3.91 -16.32 24.76
C SER A 124 4.73 -16.86 25.93
N GLY A 125 4.21 -16.66 27.14
CA GLY A 125 4.88 -17.08 28.37
C GLY A 125 5.76 -16.03 29.04
N PHE A 126 5.87 -14.80 28.50
CA PHE A 126 6.65 -13.71 29.13
C PHE A 126 6.03 -13.15 30.41
N ASP A 127 4.79 -13.47 30.69
CA ASP A 127 4.12 -13.29 31.98
C ASP A 127 4.63 -14.25 33.08
N ASN A 128 5.36 -15.32 32.70
CA ASN A 128 6.04 -16.21 33.62
C ASN A 128 7.49 -15.76 33.80
N ASP A 129 7.83 -15.31 35.05
CA ASP A 129 9.13 -14.78 35.38
C ASP A 129 10.29 -15.79 35.14
N LEU A 130 10.08 -17.08 35.37
CA LEU A 130 11.09 -18.10 35.13
C LEU A 130 11.38 -18.26 33.64
N PHE A 131 10.32 -18.30 32.82
CA PHE A 131 10.46 -18.37 31.35
C PHE A 131 11.18 -17.13 30.83
N LYS A 132 10.75 -15.94 31.26
CA LYS A 132 11.35 -14.66 30.85
C LYS A 132 12.84 -14.61 31.18
N ARG A 133 13.26 -14.93 32.43
CA ARG A 133 14.67 -14.96 32.85
C ARG A 133 15.50 -16.00 32.08
N SER A 134 14.91 -17.17 31.81
CA SER A 134 15.59 -18.22 31.03
C SER A 134 15.80 -17.75 29.59
N PHE A 135 14.81 -17.09 28.99
CA PHE A 135 14.90 -16.52 27.65
C PHE A 135 15.97 -15.40 27.62
N GLU A 136 15.92 -14.47 28.55
CA GLU A 136 16.89 -13.37 28.66
C GLU A 136 18.33 -13.92 28.85
N SER A 137 18.50 -14.99 29.63
CA SER A 137 19.81 -15.68 29.78
C SER A 137 20.33 -16.23 28.46
N LEU A 138 19.47 -16.81 27.61
CA LEU A 138 19.84 -17.26 26.26
C LEU A 138 20.22 -16.12 25.33
N MET A 139 19.68 -14.93 25.57
CA MET A 139 19.95 -13.75 24.75
C MET A 139 21.32 -13.11 25.03
N VAL A 140 21.99 -13.43 26.16
CA VAL A 140 23.28 -12.85 26.56
C VAL A 140 24.49 -13.80 26.35
N ASP A 141 24.33 -14.96 25.71
CA ASP A 141 25.44 -15.89 25.47
C ASP A 141 26.53 -15.30 24.58
N ALA A 142 27.71 -15.08 25.15
CA ALA A 142 28.84 -14.44 24.48
C ALA A 142 29.54 -15.35 23.44
N SER A 143 29.21 -16.66 23.40
CA SER A 143 29.81 -17.64 22.47
C SER A 143 29.08 -17.74 21.12
N ALA A 144 28.08 -16.91 20.89
CA ALA A 144 27.24 -17.00 19.72
C ALA A 144 27.96 -16.65 18.41
N SER A 145 27.63 -17.38 17.34
CA SER A 145 28.05 -17.06 15.99
C SER A 145 27.43 -15.72 15.52
N THR A 146 28.00 -15.11 14.49
CA THR A 146 27.48 -13.87 13.91
C THR A 146 25.98 -13.97 13.59
N LEU A 147 25.52 -15.10 13.01
CA LEU A 147 24.12 -15.32 12.69
C LEU A 147 23.24 -15.39 13.95
N GLN A 148 23.69 -16.08 15.01
CA GLN A 148 22.99 -16.11 16.29
C GLN A 148 22.91 -14.72 16.93
N THR A 149 23.95 -13.93 16.82
CA THR A 149 24.00 -12.55 17.31
C THR A 149 23.00 -11.67 16.57
N VAL A 150 22.98 -11.72 15.24
CA VAL A 150 22.01 -10.98 14.43
C VAL A 150 20.57 -11.41 14.76
N TYR A 151 20.32 -12.70 14.88
CA TYR A 151 18.99 -13.22 15.23
C TYR A 151 18.53 -12.73 16.61
N ARG A 152 19.40 -12.81 17.63
CA ARG A 152 19.11 -12.30 18.98
C ARG A 152 18.81 -10.80 18.96
N ASN A 153 19.64 -10.00 18.30
CA ASN A 153 19.42 -8.56 18.19
C ASN A 153 18.06 -8.23 17.54
N LYS A 154 17.66 -9.00 16.53
CA LYS A 154 16.34 -8.83 15.89
C LYS A 154 15.20 -9.17 16.86
N ILE A 155 15.31 -10.24 17.63
CA ILE A 155 14.31 -10.59 18.64
C ILE A 155 14.24 -9.51 19.73
N GLN A 156 15.39 -9.08 20.27
CA GLN A 156 15.42 -8.04 21.29
C GLN A 156 14.78 -6.74 20.77
N SER A 157 15.15 -6.31 19.56
CA SER A 157 14.55 -5.12 18.93
C SER A 157 13.03 -5.26 18.76
N ALA A 158 12.53 -6.46 18.47
CA ALA A 158 11.09 -6.70 18.34
C ALA A 158 10.37 -6.63 19.70
N ILE A 159 11.00 -7.12 20.78
CA ILE A 159 10.45 -7.02 22.14
C ILE A 159 10.42 -5.56 22.58
N ASP A 160 11.54 -4.85 22.45
CA ASP A 160 11.65 -3.43 22.83
C ASP A 160 10.64 -2.58 22.04
N ALA A 161 10.47 -2.87 20.74
CA ALA A 161 9.45 -2.24 19.92
C ALA A 161 8.04 -2.52 20.43
N GLY A 162 7.77 -3.75 20.86
CA GLY A 162 6.49 -4.16 21.43
C GLY A 162 6.12 -3.32 22.67
N ASP A 163 7.06 -3.13 23.56
CA ASP A 163 6.87 -2.34 24.78
C ASP A 163 6.63 -0.86 24.46
N VAL A 164 7.38 -0.29 23.51
CA VAL A 164 7.20 1.09 23.04
C VAL A 164 5.82 1.28 22.39
N PHE A 165 5.41 0.38 21.49
CA PHE A 165 4.10 0.43 20.86
C PHE A 165 2.95 0.28 21.87
N SER A 166 3.07 -0.65 22.82
CA SER A 166 2.06 -0.86 23.86
C SER A 166 1.92 0.38 24.74
N SER A 167 3.03 0.97 25.13
CA SER A 167 3.05 2.21 25.92
C SER A 167 2.42 3.38 25.15
N ALA A 168 2.80 3.58 23.88
CA ALA A 168 2.24 4.64 23.05
C ALA A 168 0.73 4.46 22.83
N LEU A 169 0.29 3.24 22.47
CA LEU A 169 -1.13 2.95 22.25
C LEU A 169 -1.99 3.12 23.51
N SER A 170 -1.42 2.94 24.72
CA SER A 170 -2.14 3.23 25.97
C SER A 170 -2.49 4.70 26.14
N GLN A 171 -1.83 5.59 25.39
CA GLN A 171 -2.04 7.04 25.36
C GLN A 171 -2.81 7.50 24.12
N ALA A 172 -3.24 6.57 23.26
CA ALA A 172 -3.98 6.90 22.05
C ALA A 172 -5.29 7.65 22.37
N THR A 173 -5.58 8.67 21.57
CA THR A 173 -6.86 9.37 21.67
C THR A 173 -8.01 8.41 21.37
N ALA A 174 -9.02 8.41 22.25
CA ALA A 174 -10.20 7.59 22.05
C ALA A 174 -10.94 8.03 20.77
N ILE A 175 -11.21 7.09 19.88
CA ILE A 175 -11.93 7.32 18.64
C ILE A 175 -13.41 7.01 18.89
N SER A 176 -14.28 8.01 18.66
CA SER A 176 -15.73 7.88 18.81
C SER A 176 -16.41 7.31 17.56
N THR A 177 -15.76 7.44 16.39
CA THR A 177 -16.22 6.87 15.12
C THR A 177 -16.45 5.38 15.26
N PRO A 178 -17.67 4.86 15.00
CA PRO A 178 -17.96 3.44 15.06
C PRO A 178 -17.31 2.73 13.86
N PHE A 179 -16.64 1.61 14.15
CA PHE A 179 -16.10 0.71 13.12
C PHE A 179 -16.88 -0.58 13.08
N ALA A 180 -17.05 -1.16 11.89
CA ALA A 180 -17.62 -2.48 11.73
C ALA A 180 -16.71 -3.56 12.37
N GLU A 181 -17.33 -4.68 12.80
CA GLU A 181 -16.64 -5.77 13.51
C GLU A 181 -15.96 -6.78 12.57
N ASP A 182 -15.64 -6.37 11.33
CA ASP A 182 -14.85 -7.19 10.41
C ASP A 182 -13.33 -6.93 10.57
N SER A 183 -12.53 -7.83 10.00
CA SER A 183 -11.07 -7.77 10.15
C SER A 183 -10.44 -6.56 9.45
N PHE A 184 -11.01 -6.11 8.31
CA PHE A 184 -10.52 -4.96 7.58
C PHE A 184 -10.81 -3.66 8.33
N SER A 185 -12.05 -3.45 8.77
CA SER A 185 -12.44 -2.28 9.58
C SER A 185 -11.66 -2.21 10.90
N SER A 186 -11.43 -3.36 11.55
CA SER A 186 -10.59 -3.44 12.76
C SER A 186 -9.14 -3.03 12.48
N ALA A 187 -8.58 -3.42 11.33
CA ALA A 187 -7.23 -3.01 10.93
C ALA A 187 -7.17 -1.50 10.66
N MET A 188 -8.16 -0.94 9.96
CA MET A 188 -8.25 0.50 9.69
C MET A 188 -8.36 1.32 10.99
N LYS A 189 -9.16 0.84 11.95
CA LYS A 189 -9.22 1.46 13.30
C LYS A 189 -7.85 1.45 13.97
N ARG A 190 -7.16 0.31 13.96
CA ARG A 190 -5.83 0.18 14.56
C ARG A 190 -4.81 1.12 13.91
N ILE A 191 -4.88 1.33 12.60
CA ILE A 191 -4.04 2.30 11.90
C ILE A 191 -4.33 3.73 12.38
N ALA A 192 -5.60 4.11 12.55
CA ALA A 192 -5.95 5.43 13.06
C ALA A 192 -5.43 5.66 14.49
N GLU A 193 -5.53 4.65 15.37
CA GLU A 193 -4.97 4.68 16.71
C GLU A 193 -3.43 4.85 16.69
N LEU A 194 -2.73 4.10 15.82
CA LEU A 194 -1.26 4.19 15.68
C LEU A 194 -0.82 5.54 15.11
N ALA A 195 -1.54 6.06 14.11
CA ALA A 195 -1.28 7.38 13.55
C ALA A 195 -1.45 8.49 14.61
N SER A 196 -2.41 8.34 15.52
CA SER A 196 -2.66 9.33 16.58
C SER A 196 -1.54 9.43 17.62
N VAL A 197 -0.66 8.43 17.70
CA VAL A 197 0.47 8.37 18.66
C VAL A 197 1.83 8.51 17.97
N HIS A 198 1.87 9.05 16.75
CA HIS A 198 3.12 9.17 15.98
C HIS A 198 4.19 10.01 16.72
N GLU A 199 3.80 11.06 17.45
CA GLU A 199 4.71 11.89 18.24
C GLU A 199 5.34 11.08 19.37
N GLN A 200 4.54 10.27 20.09
CA GLN A 200 5.01 9.40 21.18
C GLN A 200 5.97 8.32 20.66
N LEU A 201 5.80 7.91 19.39
CA LEU A 201 6.70 6.97 18.70
C LEU A 201 7.96 7.66 18.15
N GLY A 202 8.00 9.01 18.15
CA GLY A 202 9.10 9.79 17.60
C GLY A 202 9.22 9.66 16.09
N VAL A 203 8.09 9.53 15.38
CA VAL A 203 8.05 9.36 13.93
C VAL A 203 7.19 10.44 13.28
N SER A 204 7.66 10.97 12.16
CA SER A 204 6.92 11.95 11.35
C SER A 204 6.62 11.44 9.94
N ARG A 205 7.16 10.30 9.57
CA ARG A 205 6.88 9.61 8.30
C ARG A 205 6.68 8.12 8.55
N GLN A 206 5.50 7.61 8.17
CA GLN A 206 5.12 6.22 8.39
C GLN A 206 4.46 5.64 7.15
N THR A 207 4.64 4.35 6.93
CA THR A 207 3.82 3.55 6.03
C THR A 207 3.03 2.52 6.82
N PHE A 208 1.76 2.35 6.47
CA PHE A 208 0.91 1.29 6.99
C PHE A 208 0.52 0.36 5.86
N PHE A 209 0.51 -0.94 6.12
CA PHE A 209 0.13 -1.93 5.13
C PHE A 209 -0.97 -2.84 5.65
N VAL A 210 -2.04 -2.95 4.88
CA VAL A 210 -3.17 -3.85 5.17
C VAL A 210 -3.64 -4.54 3.89
N THR A 211 -3.96 -5.82 3.98
CA THR A 211 -4.50 -6.61 2.87
C THR A 211 -5.99 -6.87 3.08
N PHE A 212 -6.76 -6.60 2.05
CA PHE A 212 -8.14 -7.01 1.93
C PHE A 212 -8.26 -7.94 0.71
N GLY A 213 -8.09 -9.24 0.93
CA GLY A 213 -8.03 -10.26 -0.11
C GLY A 213 -9.40 -10.73 -0.58
N GLY A 214 -9.41 -11.65 -1.55
CA GLY A 214 -10.62 -12.29 -2.06
C GLY A 214 -11.17 -11.71 -3.35
N TRP A 215 -10.44 -10.84 -4.06
CA TRP A 215 -10.92 -10.14 -5.26
C TRP A 215 -10.72 -10.88 -6.57
N ASP A 216 -10.15 -12.07 -6.57
CA ASP A 216 -9.90 -12.86 -7.78
C ASP A 216 -11.16 -13.59 -8.26
N HIS A 217 -12.14 -12.82 -8.72
CA HIS A 217 -13.47 -13.31 -9.08
C HIS A 217 -13.50 -13.92 -10.49
N HIS A 218 -13.03 -15.15 -10.64
CA HIS A 218 -13.20 -15.93 -11.86
C HIS A 218 -14.63 -16.46 -12.04
N GLU A 219 -15.40 -16.53 -10.95
CA GLU A 219 -16.81 -16.93 -10.93
C GLU A 219 -17.61 -15.98 -10.05
N ASP A 220 -18.89 -15.83 -10.32
CA ASP A 220 -19.86 -15.03 -9.53
C ASP A 220 -19.36 -13.61 -9.17
N THR A 221 -18.74 -12.91 -10.12
CA THR A 221 -18.16 -11.58 -9.89
C THR A 221 -19.18 -10.60 -9.29
N LEU A 222 -20.43 -10.61 -9.75
CA LEU A 222 -21.47 -9.69 -9.27
C LEU A 222 -21.86 -9.97 -7.81
N GLY A 223 -22.05 -11.25 -7.45
CA GLY A 223 -22.39 -11.66 -6.09
C GLY A 223 -21.25 -11.38 -5.10
N GLN A 224 -20.03 -11.70 -5.50
CA GLN A 224 -18.85 -11.44 -4.69
C GLN A 224 -18.63 -9.94 -4.46
N GLN A 225 -18.70 -9.11 -5.51
CA GLN A 225 -18.55 -7.66 -5.38
C GLN A 225 -19.69 -7.02 -4.59
N ALA A 226 -20.93 -7.52 -4.72
CA ALA A 226 -22.06 -7.04 -3.92
C ALA A 226 -21.84 -7.24 -2.40
N THR A 227 -21.01 -8.21 -2.02
CA THR A 227 -20.64 -8.46 -0.62
C THR A 227 -19.39 -7.69 -0.20
N MET A 228 -18.37 -7.65 -1.05
CA MET A 228 -17.04 -7.13 -0.66
C MET A 228 -16.95 -5.61 -0.78
N LEU A 229 -17.59 -4.99 -1.79
CA LEU A 229 -17.54 -3.54 -1.96
C LEU A 229 -18.16 -2.76 -0.79
N PRO A 230 -19.30 -3.18 -0.20
CA PRO A 230 -19.81 -2.55 1.03
C PRO A 230 -18.82 -2.57 2.20
N ALA A 231 -18.13 -3.69 2.41
CA ALA A 231 -17.16 -3.83 3.50
C ALA A 231 -15.92 -2.94 3.25
N LEU A 232 -15.43 -2.88 2.00
CA LEU A 232 -14.35 -1.99 1.61
C LEU A 232 -14.74 -0.52 1.84
N ASP A 233 -15.90 -0.11 1.34
CA ASP A 233 -16.40 1.28 1.46
C ASP A 233 -16.61 1.69 2.90
N ALA A 234 -17.17 0.78 3.74
CA ALA A 234 -17.36 1.02 5.15
C ALA A 234 -16.03 1.22 5.88
N GLY A 235 -15.07 0.30 5.72
CA GLY A 235 -13.77 0.40 6.37
C GLY A 235 -12.99 1.65 5.97
N LEU A 236 -12.93 1.99 4.68
CA LEU A 236 -12.28 3.22 4.19
C LEU A 236 -13.00 4.48 4.67
N GLY A 237 -14.34 4.52 4.61
CA GLY A 237 -15.14 5.66 5.03
C GLY A 237 -15.03 5.93 6.53
N GLN A 238 -15.10 4.88 7.36
CA GLN A 238 -14.94 4.95 8.81
C GLN A 238 -13.52 5.42 9.18
N PHE A 239 -12.51 4.90 8.48
CA PHE A 239 -11.12 5.32 8.67
C PHE A 239 -10.95 6.81 8.41
N GLN A 240 -11.40 7.30 7.25
CA GLN A 240 -11.29 8.71 6.93
C GLN A 240 -12.06 9.59 7.92
N THR A 241 -13.21 9.14 8.43
CA THR A 241 -13.97 9.85 9.45
C THR A 241 -13.20 9.90 10.78
N ALA A 242 -12.55 8.81 11.17
CA ALA A 242 -11.68 8.79 12.34
C ALA A 242 -10.46 9.72 12.19
N LEU A 243 -9.87 9.80 10.99
CA LEU A 243 -8.79 10.75 10.72
C LEU A 243 -9.26 12.20 10.78
N ASP A 244 -10.49 12.49 10.33
CA ASP A 244 -11.11 13.82 10.48
C ASP A 244 -11.31 14.15 11.98
N GLU A 245 -11.82 13.20 12.77
CA GLU A 245 -12.00 13.32 14.22
C GLU A 245 -10.67 13.58 14.94
N LEU A 246 -9.59 12.92 14.52
CA LEU A 246 -8.25 13.07 15.09
C LEU A 246 -7.48 14.31 14.59
N GLY A 247 -8.01 15.04 13.58
CA GLY A 247 -7.31 16.16 12.93
C GLY A 247 -6.14 15.73 12.04
N LEU A 248 -6.10 14.46 11.64
CA LEU A 248 -5.01 13.86 10.84
C LEU A 248 -5.32 13.72 9.35
N SER A 249 -6.49 14.18 8.91
CA SER A 249 -6.98 13.98 7.53
C SER A 249 -5.97 14.44 6.46
N ASN A 250 -5.30 15.57 6.65
CA ASN A 250 -4.31 16.12 5.73
C ASN A 250 -2.92 15.47 5.86
N GLN A 251 -2.71 14.66 6.88
CA GLN A 251 -1.42 14.02 7.18
C GLN A 251 -1.40 12.55 6.79
N VAL A 252 -2.55 11.98 6.44
CA VAL A 252 -2.67 10.57 6.05
C VAL A 252 -3.31 10.46 4.68
N THR A 253 -2.61 9.80 3.76
CA THR A 253 -3.10 9.45 2.43
C THR A 253 -3.22 7.94 2.31
N THR A 254 -4.40 7.46 1.96
CA THR A 254 -4.70 6.06 1.69
C THR A 254 -4.73 5.83 0.19
N PHE A 255 -4.02 4.83 -0.30
CA PHE A 255 -4.13 4.38 -1.68
C PHE A 255 -4.22 2.86 -1.76
N THR A 256 -4.91 2.38 -2.79
CA THR A 256 -5.02 0.94 -3.04
C THR A 256 -4.01 0.50 -4.09
N ILE A 257 -3.48 -0.70 -3.90
CA ILE A 257 -2.71 -1.43 -4.89
C ILE A 257 -3.35 -2.79 -5.13
N SER A 258 -3.18 -3.35 -6.31
CA SER A 258 -3.73 -4.65 -6.67
C SER A 258 -2.73 -5.41 -7.53
N ASP A 259 -2.97 -6.70 -7.73
CA ASP A 259 -2.11 -7.53 -8.56
C ASP A 259 -2.23 -7.10 -10.04
N PHE A 260 -3.48 -6.91 -10.50
CA PHE A 260 -3.83 -6.52 -11.87
C PHE A 260 -5.30 -6.09 -11.95
N GLY A 261 -5.71 -5.57 -13.12
CA GLY A 261 -7.11 -5.37 -13.47
C GLY A 261 -7.80 -6.68 -13.90
N ARG A 262 -9.07 -6.58 -14.33
CA ARG A 262 -9.85 -7.71 -14.85
C ARG A 262 -10.16 -7.50 -16.32
N THR A 263 -10.23 -8.62 -17.07
CA THR A 263 -10.52 -8.58 -18.51
C THR A 263 -11.90 -7.98 -18.79
N LEU A 264 -12.02 -7.19 -19.86
CA LEU A 264 -13.30 -6.73 -20.36
C LEU A 264 -14.13 -7.90 -20.88
N THR A 265 -13.50 -8.85 -21.57
CA THR A 265 -14.15 -10.06 -22.06
C THR A 265 -14.41 -11.05 -20.92
N SER A 266 -15.67 -11.39 -20.70
CA SER A 266 -16.06 -12.40 -19.70
C SER A 266 -15.56 -13.78 -20.07
N ASN A 267 -15.23 -14.59 -19.07
CA ASN A 267 -14.99 -16.02 -19.22
C ASN A 267 -16.27 -16.87 -19.14
N GLY A 268 -17.45 -16.24 -19.11
CA GLY A 268 -18.77 -16.86 -19.02
C GLY A 268 -19.34 -16.92 -17.60
N LYS A 269 -18.53 -16.79 -16.56
CA LYS A 269 -18.94 -16.79 -15.13
C LYS A 269 -18.41 -15.61 -14.35
N GLY A 270 -17.33 -15.03 -14.80
CA GLY A 270 -16.65 -13.89 -14.21
C GLY A 270 -15.70 -13.27 -15.23
N SER A 271 -14.50 -12.90 -14.78
CA SER A 271 -13.46 -12.34 -15.65
C SER A 271 -12.09 -12.91 -15.29
N ASP A 272 -11.15 -12.81 -16.22
CA ASP A 272 -9.78 -13.30 -16.02
C ASP A 272 -8.82 -12.17 -15.66
N HIS A 273 -7.55 -12.50 -15.46
CA HIS A 273 -6.49 -11.55 -15.15
C HIS A 273 -6.23 -10.62 -16.33
N SER A 274 -6.11 -9.33 -16.06
CA SER A 274 -5.71 -8.27 -17.00
C SER A 274 -4.39 -7.66 -16.54
N TRP A 275 -4.06 -6.47 -17.00
CA TRP A 275 -2.83 -5.74 -16.64
C TRP A 275 -3.19 -4.44 -15.92
N GLY A 276 -3.50 -3.38 -16.68
CA GLY A 276 -3.93 -2.11 -16.08
C GLY A 276 -5.23 -2.23 -15.30
N GLY A 277 -5.27 -1.58 -14.17
CA GLY A 277 -6.44 -1.48 -13.30
C GLY A 277 -6.68 -0.05 -12.84
N ASN A 278 -7.49 0.12 -11.81
CA ASN A 278 -7.75 1.44 -11.23
C ASN A 278 -7.39 1.41 -9.74
N ALA A 279 -6.68 2.43 -9.27
CA ALA A 279 -6.34 2.62 -7.87
C ALA A 279 -7.17 3.75 -7.26
N MET A 280 -7.67 3.55 -6.04
CA MET A 280 -8.29 4.59 -5.24
C MET A 280 -7.21 5.34 -4.45
N VAL A 281 -7.33 6.67 -4.37
CA VAL A 281 -6.50 7.51 -3.49
C VAL A 281 -7.42 8.41 -2.69
N MET A 282 -7.27 8.43 -1.36
CA MET A 282 -8.13 9.16 -0.46
C MET A 282 -7.33 9.78 0.69
N GLY A 283 -7.71 11.00 1.10
CA GLY A 283 -7.10 11.74 2.19
C GLY A 283 -7.39 13.24 2.05
N GLY A 284 -7.14 14.01 3.10
CA GLY A 284 -7.36 15.46 3.05
C GLY A 284 -6.37 16.22 2.17
N ALA A 285 -5.18 15.63 1.92
CA ALA A 285 -4.18 16.20 1.00
C ALA A 285 -4.47 15.89 -0.49
N VAL A 286 -5.49 15.07 -0.79
CA VAL A 286 -5.81 14.69 -2.17
C VAL A 286 -6.51 15.83 -2.89
N GLN A 287 -6.07 16.17 -4.10
CA GLN A 287 -6.79 17.01 -5.06
C GLN A 287 -7.82 16.14 -5.79
N GLY A 288 -8.89 15.78 -5.09
CA GLY A 288 -9.89 14.84 -5.57
C GLY A 288 -11.00 15.49 -6.41
N GLY A 289 -12.12 14.79 -6.56
CA GLY A 289 -13.25 15.21 -7.37
C GLY A 289 -13.02 15.11 -8.88
N GLN A 290 -11.93 14.51 -9.30
CA GLN A 290 -11.54 14.27 -10.68
C GLN A 290 -10.84 12.92 -10.83
N LEU A 291 -10.64 12.44 -12.03
CA LEU A 291 -9.84 11.26 -12.33
C LEU A 291 -8.43 11.68 -12.73
N TYR A 292 -7.45 10.88 -12.38
CA TYR A 292 -6.06 11.02 -12.84
C TYR A 292 -5.67 9.86 -13.75
N GLY A 293 -4.71 10.09 -14.65
CA GLY A 293 -4.37 9.16 -15.70
C GLY A 293 -5.37 9.18 -16.84
N HIS A 294 -5.29 8.20 -17.72
CA HIS A 294 -6.16 8.07 -18.88
C HIS A 294 -7.06 6.84 -18.70
N PHE A 295 -8.38 7.06 -18.57
CA PHE A 295 -9.36 5.97 -18.57
C PHE A 295 -9.61 5.50 -20.01
N PRO A 296 -9.21 4.27 -20.39
CA PRO A 296 -9.37 3.81 -21.75
C PRO A 296 -10.84 3.59 -22.09
N GLU A 297 -11.17 3.77 -23.34
CA GLU A 297 -12.48 3.38 -23.85
C GLU A 297 -12.68 1.87 -23.69
N GLN A 298 -13.77 1.46 -23.05
CA GLN A 298 -14.03 0.07 -22.66
C GLN A 298 -14.65 -0.69 -23.85
N VAL A 299 -13.86 -0.85 -24.91
CA VAL A 299 -14.23 -1.59 -26.12
C VAL A 299 -13.14 -2.57 -26.49
N GLU A 300 -13.51 -3.71 -27.06
CA GLU A 300 -12.57 -4.62 -27.70
C GLU A 300 -11.86 -3.91 -28.86
N ASP A 301 -10.65 -4.31 -29.17
CA ASP A 301 -9.79 -3.67 -30.20
C ASP A 301 -9.37 -2.21 -29.89
N ASN A 302 -9.55 -1.74 -28.64
CA ASN A 302 -8.93 -0.51 -28.19
C ASN A 302 -7.40 -0.56 -28.44
N PRO A 303 -6.74 0.56 -28.80
CA PRO A 303 -5.26 0.59 -28.99
C PRO A 303 -4.44 0.08 -27.80
N LEU A 304 -5.02 0.07 -26.60
CA LEU A 304 -4.39 -0.46 -25.38
C LEU A 304 -4.77 -1.95 -25.13
N ASP A 305 -5.70 -2.54 -25.89
CA ASP A 305 -6.08 -3.94 -25.71
C ASP A 305 -4.95 -4.87 -26.21
N VAL A 306 -4.35 -5.61 -25.32
CA VAL A 306 -3.35 -6.65 -25.63
C VAL A 306 -3.97 -8.04 -25.72
N GLY A 307 -5.25 -8.08 -26.00
CA GLY A 307 -6.07 -9.28 -26.21
C GLY A 307 -7.06 -9.54 -25.08
N ARG A 308 -8.31 -9.82 -25.44
CA ARG A 308 -9.43 -10.14 -24.53
C ARG A 308 -9.81 -9.00 -23.60
N GLY A 309 -9.61 -7.74 -23.98
CA GLY A 309 -9.83 -6.59 -23.11
C GLY A 309 -8.86 -6.51 -21.92
N ARG A 310 -7.63 -6.98 -22.10
CA ARG A 310 -6.52 -6.72 -21.18
C ARG A 310 -5.86 -5.42 -21.59
N PHE A 311 -6.07 -4.39 -20.83
CA PHE A 311 -5.51 -3.09 -21.18
C PHE A 311 -4.07 -2.92 -20.72
N LEU A 312 -3.18 -2.58 -21.65
CA LEU A 312 -1.86 -2.06 -21.37
C LEU A 312 -2.00 -0.80 -20.48
N PRO A 313 -1.27 -0.68 -19.36
CA PRO A 313 -1.35 0.50 -18.52
C PRO A 313 -1.02 1.79 -19.29
N SER A 314 -1.90 2.77 -19.21
CA SER A 314 -1.64 4.14 -19.70
C SER A 314 -0.96 5.00 -18.62
N THR A 315 -0.87 4.49 -17.40
CA THR A 315 -0.24 5.14 -16.26
C THR A 315 0.69 4.13 -15.59
N ALA A 316 1.96 4.46 -15.46
CA ALA A 316 2.91 3.62 -14.74
C ALA A 316 2.66 3.68 -13.22
N THR A 317 2.83 2.56 -12.51
CA THR A 317 2.81 2.52 -11.05
C THR A 317 3.79 3.52 -10.45
N ASP A 318 4.96 3.67 -11.08
CA ASP A 318 6.01 4.62 -10.70
C ASP A 318 5.51 6.06 -10.66
N ALA A 319 4.60 6.47 -11.56
CA ALA A 319 4.00 7.80 -11.55
C ALA A 319 3.18 8.06 -10.29
N MET A 320 2.35 7.09 -9.87
CA MET A 320 1.57 7.19 -8.63
C MET A 320 2.50 7.23 -7.40
N TYR A 321 3.49 6.38 -7.38
CA TYR A 321 4.45 6.33 -6.28
C TYR A 321 5.37 7.56 -6.22
N ALA A 322 5.67 8.19 -7.34
CA ALA A 322 6.41 9.45 -7.37
C ALA A 322 5.63 10.58 -6.69
N GLU A 323 4.31 10.67 -6.91
CA GLU A 323 3.47 11.63 -6.21
C GLU A 323 3.43 11.38 -4.69
N VAL A 324 3.27 10.10 -4.28
CA VAL A 324 3.33 9.72 -2.86
C VAL A 324 4.71 10.06 -2.26
N SER A 325 5.79 9.79 -3.00
CA SER A 325 7.17 10.07 -2.53
C SER A 325 7.40 11.57 -2.33
N ARG A 326 6.98 12.40 -3.27
CA ARG A 326 7.07 13.87 -3.16
C ARG A 326 6.24 14.40 -2.00
N TRP A 327 5.02 13.91 -1.84
CA TRP A 327 4.16 14.28 -0.71
C TRP A 327 4.78 13.88 0.64
N MET A 328 5.44 12.74 0.70
CA MET A 328 6.19 12.30 1.89
C MET A 328 7.46 13.12 2.15
N GLY A 329 7.91 13.94 1.20
CA GLY A 329 9.06 14.84 1.33
C GLY A 329 10.35 14.30 0.72
N VAL A 330 10.28 13.31 -0.15
CA VAL A 330 11.45 12.85 -0.94
C VAL A 330 11.82 13.93 -1.95
N ALA A 331 13.07 14.38 -1.91
CA ALA A 331 13.60 15.36 -2.84
C ALA A 331 13.63 14.80 -4.29
N PRO A 332 13.38 15.62 -5.32
CA PRO A 332 13.34 15.15 -6.71
C PRO A 332 14.57 14.36 -7.12
N GLU A 333 15.75 14.78 -6.71
CA GLU A 333 17.02 14.12 -6.98
C GLU A 333 17.20 12.76 -6.29
N SER A 334 16.36 12.47 -5.30
CA SER A 334 16.36 11.21 -4.55
C SER A 334 15.31 10.21 -5.03
N LEU A 335 14.45 10.59 -5.98
CA LEU A 335 13.35 9.73 -6.45
C LEU A 335 13.84 8.39 -7.01
N GLU A 336 14.95 8.35 -7.73
CA GLU A 336 15.50 7.09 -8.26
C GLU A 336 15.97 6.13 -7.17
N SER A 337 16.33 6.62 -5.98
CA SER A 337 16.64 5.74 -4.84
C SER A 337 15.40 5.02 -4.31
N VAL A 338 14.22 5.61 -4.48
CA VAL A 338 12.93 5.06 -4.09
C VAL A 338 12.29 4.28 -5.24
N LEU A 339 12.39 4.78 -6.46
CA LEU A 339 11.79 4.27 -7.69
C LEU A 339 12.87 4.03 -8.75
N PRO A 340 13.49 2.85 -8.78
CA PRO A 340 14.64 2.58 -9.66
C PRO A 340 14.39 2.74 -11.16
N ASN A 341 13.13 2.71 -11.61
CA ASN A 341 12.75 2.89 -13.01
C ASN A 341 12.27 4.32 -13.33
N TRP A 342 12.29 5.24 -12.36
CA TRP A 342 11.65 6.55 -12.51
C TRP A 342 12.21 7.36 -13.71
N SER A 343 13.52 7.34 -13.94
CA SER A 343 14.13 8.05 -15.08
C SER A 343 13.56 7.65 -16.43
N SER A 344 13.07 6.43 -16.59
CA SER A 344 12.40 5.97 -17.81
C SER A 344 11.02 6.62 -18.00
N PHE A 345 10.36 7.00 -16.91
CA PHE A 345 8.99 7.53 -16.94
C PHE A 345 8.93 9.06 -16.83
N GLU A 346 9.98 9.70 -16.32
CA GLU A 346 10.01 11.15 -16.18
C GLU A 346 9.83 11.84 -17.54
N GLY A 347 8.79 12.66 -17.65
CA GLY A 347 8.42 13.32 -18.90
C GLY A 347 7.75 12.43 -19.96
N SER A 348 7.57 11.14 -19.72
CA SER A 348 6.84 10.26 -20.62
C SER A 348 5.32 10.42 -20.45
N ALA A 349 4.53 9.98 -21.44
CA ALA A 349 3.07 9.99 -21.35
C ALA A 349 2.54 9.11 -20.20
N GLN A 350 3.19 7.99 -19.92
CA GLN A 350 2.82 7.05 -18.85
C GLN A 350 3.34 7.46 -17.47
N GLY A 351 4.29 8.39 -17.41
CA GLY A 351 4.78 9.03 -16.19
C GLY A 351 4.10 10.38 -15.87
N ALA A 352 3.44 10.97 -16.85
CA ALA A 352 2.75 12.26 -16.70
C ALA A 352 1.31 12.10 -16.20
N GLY A 353 0.66 13.23 -15.89
CA GLY A 353 -0.79 13.28 -15.64
C GLY A 353 -1.22 13.04 -14.20
N LEU A 354 -0.30 12.80 -13.27
CA LEU A 354 -0.60 12.70 -11.83
C LEU A 354 -0.07 13.87 -11.01
N THR A 355 0.71 14.75 -11.62
CA THR A 355 1.33 15.89 -10.92
C THR A 355 0.29 16.76 -10.23
N GLY A 356 0.48 16.98 -8.93
CA GLY A 356 -0.44 17.74 -8.09
C GLY A 356 -1.65 16.95 -7.61
N MET A 357 -1.66 15.63 -7.75
CA MET A 357 -2.68 14.78 -7.15
C MET A 357 -2.67 14.87 -5.63
N LEU A 358 -1.51 15.05 -5.04
CA LEU A 358 -1.32 15.26 -3.61
C LEU A 358 -0.77 16.66 -3.36
N MET A 359 -1.39 17.40 -2.43
CA MET A 359 -0.87 18.69 -1.94
C MET A 359 0.23 18.43 -0.91
N GLY A 360 1.39 19.02 -1.13
CA GLY A 360 2.51 19.02 -0.18
C GLY A 360 2.41 20.16 0.83
#